data_0d10a3ceacec431213d676c749c899f8
#
_entry.id   0d10a3ceacec431213d676c749c899f8
#
_cell.length_a   1.000
_cell.length_b   1.000
_cell.length_c   1.000
_cell.angle_alpha   90.00
_cell.angle_beta   90.00
_cell.angle_gamma   90.00
#
_symmetry.space_group_name_H-M   'P 1'
#
loop_
_entity.id
_entity.type
_entity.pdbx_description
1 polymer ?
#
loop_
_entity_poly.entity_id
_entity_poly.type
_entity_poly.pdbx_seq_one_letter_code
_entity_poly.pdbx_strand_id
1 'polypeptide(L)'
;MKLVSVETPEKSVCKMTFSASPEELEAASNAVYERTRASYTIRGFKKGEADRAQIEADRGEHTFWYDAINDLMDKDVPALYDAAMAEHGFVAVDNPVYDLVSVKKDEGFVATATVALQPELNLTKTTGFTAECITPEVTDKEIDNVLERRRAAAAELVPHKGPAVKGNIVHIDYEGLLAVSYTHLTLP
;
A
#
# COMPACT_ATOMS: atom_id res chain seq x y z
N MET A 1 -11.98 -21.23 5.79
CA MET A 1 -11.15 -21.10 4.55
C MET A 1 -10.16 -22.26 4.43
N LYS A 2 -9.61 -22.50 3.24
CA LYS A 2 -8.58 -23.54 2.98
C LYS A 2 -7.49 -23.02 2.04
N LEU A 3 -6.27 -23.54 2.22
CA LEU A 3 -5.17 -23.37 1.30
C LEU A 3 -5.37 -24.32 0.10
N VAL A 4 -5.31 -23.81 -1.12
CA VAL A 4 -5.53 -24.55 -2.37
C VAL A 4 -4.20 -24.96 -3.02
N SER A 5 -3.29 -24.00 -3.14
CA SER A 5 -1.97 -24.24 -3.74
C SER A 5 -0.90 -23.34 -3.14
N VAL A 6 0.33 -23.83 -3.19
CA VAL A 6 1.56 -23.09 -2.91
C VAL A 6 2.45 -23.23 -4.14
N GLU A 7 2.78 -22.13 -4.76
CA GLU A 7 3.55 -22.08 -5.99
C GLU A 7 4.75 -21.15 -5.83
N THR A 8 5.85 -21.47 -6.47
CA THR A 8 7.04 -20.63 -6.56
C THR A 8 7.27 -20.24 -8.01
N PRO A 9 6.53 -19.24 -8.54
CA PRO A 9 6.60 -18.88 -9.96
C PRO A 9 7.97 -18.34 -10.35
N GLU A 10 8.69 -17.73 -9.42
CA GLU A 10 10.04 -17.19 -9.61
C GLU A 10 10.94 -17.59 -8.44
N LYS A 11 12.25 -17.46 -8.63
CA LYS A 11 13.19 -17.63 -7.53
C LYS A 11 12.90 -16.59 -6.46
N SER A 12 12.78 -17.05 -5.22
CA SER A 12 12.53 -16.19 -4.06
C SER A 12 11.16 -15.48 -4.06
N VAL A 13 10.16 -16.01 -4.79
CA VAL A 13 8.78 -15.55 -4.71
C VAL A 13 7.87 -16.75 -4.47
N CYS A 14 7.04 -16.66 -3.43
CA CYS A 14 6.01 -17.65 -3.17
C CYS A 14 4.63 -17.03 -3.40
N LYS A 15 3.76 -17.77 -4.07
CA LYS A 15 2.36 -17.44 -4.29
C LYS A 15 1.48 -18.51 -3.69
N MET A 16 0.68 -18.16 -2.72
CA MET A 16 -0.28 -19.01 -2.04
C MET A 16 -1.69 -18.65 -2.50
N THR A 17 -2.50 -19.66 -2.77
CA THR A 17 -3.90 -19.48 -3.16
C THR A 17 -4.80 -20.00 -2.07
N PHE A 18 -5.71 -19.16 -1.58
CA PHE A 18 -6.70 -19.49 -0.58
C PHE A 18 -8.09 -19.47 -1.20
N SER A 19 -8.97 -20.33 -0.71
CA SER A 19 -10.38 -20.30 -1.10
C SER A 19 -11.30 -20.42 0.12
N ALA A 20 -12.43 -19.76 0.03
CA ALA A 20 -13.55 -19.95 0.94
C ALA A 20 -14.74 -20.50 0.18
N SER A 21 -15.51 -21.36 0.84
CA SER A 21 -16.74 -21.89 0.26
C SER A 21 -17.85 -20.84 0.22
N PRO A 22 -18.89 -21.02 -0.63
CA PRO A 22 -20.05 -20.13 -0.64
C PRO A 22 -20.73 -20.04 0.72
N GLU A 23 -20.79 -21.17 1.44
CA GLU A 23 -21.41 -21.24 2.77
C GLU A 23 -20.64 -20.41 3.81
N GLU A 24 -19.30 -20.44 3.76
CA GLU A 24 -18.44 -19.63 4.63
C GLU A 24 -18.60 -18.14 4.33
N LEU A 25 -18.65 -17.75 3.05
CA LEU A 25 -18.88 -16.37 2.62
C LEU A 25 -20.26 -15.86 3.07
N GLU A 26 -21.29 -16.70 2.90
CA GLU A 26 -22.65 -16.34 3.30
C GLU A 26 -22.79 -16.21 4.82
N ALA A 27 -22.18 -17.12 5.60
CA ALA A 27 -22.15 -17.04 7.05
C ALA A 27 -21.43 -15.77 7.55
N ALA A 28 -20.28 -15.44 6.95
CA ALA A 28 -19.54 -14.22 7.26
C ALA A 28 -20.34 -12.96 6.88
N SER A 29 -20.97 -12.95 5.70
CA SER A 29 -21.84 -11.85 5.27
C SER A 29 -23.02 -11.62 6.20
N ASN A 30 -23.62 -12.69 6.72
CA ASN A 30 -24.67 -12.59 7.74
C ASN A 30 -24.14 -12.01 9.06
N ALA A 31 -22.95 -12.40 9.49
CA ALA A 31 -22.32 -11.85 10.70
C ALA A 31 -22.03 -10.35 10.54
N VAL A 32 -21.56 -9.93 9.38
CA VAL A 32 -21.35 -8.51 9.04
C VAL A 32 -22.66 -7.75 9.06
N TYR A 33 -23.71 -8.28 8.43
CA TYR A 33 -25.06 -7.68 8.48
C TYR A 33 -25.52 -7.47 9.92
N GLU A 34 -25.48 -8.48 10.78
CA GLU A 34 -25.90 -8.36 12.18
C GLU A 34 -25.12 -7.30 12.96
N ARG A 35 -23.83 -7.18 12.69
CA ARG A 35 -22.95 -6.17 13.30
C ARG A 35 -23.24 -4.76 12.81
N THR A 36 -23.58 -4.61 11.54
CA THR A 36 -23.67 -3.30 10.87
C THR A 36 -25.08 -2.80 10.63
N ARG A 37 -26.12 -3.64 10.73
CA ARG A 37 -27.51 -3.30 10.41
C ARG A 37 -28.01 -2.01 11.09
N ALA A 38 -27.58 -1.77 12.32
CA ALA A 38 -27.99 -0.58 13.09
C ALA A 38 -27.47 0.75 12.48
N SER A 39 -26.48 0.71 11.62
CA SER A 39 -25.92 1.88 10.94
C SER A 39 -26.68 2.26 9.67
N TYR A 40 -27.39 1.32 9.05
CA TYR A 40 -28.06 1.54 7.77
C TYR A 40 -29.37 2.29 7.93
N THR A 41 -29.58 3.25 7.02
CA THR A 41 -30.85 3.98 6.87
C THR A 41 -31.35 3.75 5.45
N ILE A 42 -32.46 3.06 5.31
CA ILE A 42 -33.10 2.73 4.03
C ILE A 42 -34.43 3.49 3.92
N ARG A 43 -34.72 3.98 2.73
CA ARG A 43 -35.95 4.74 2.48
C ARG A 43 -37.19 3.89 2.77
N GLY A 44 -38.05 4.35 3.66
CA GLY A 44 -39.27 3.65 4.07
C GLY A 44 -39.13 2.81 5.34
N PHE A 45 -37.93 2.69 5.93
CA PHE A 45 -37.67 1.96 7.16
C PHE A 45 -37.04 2.88 8.21
N LYS A 46 -37.25 2.59 9.49
CA LYS A 46 -36.48 3.24 10.54
C LYS A 46 -35.04 2.72 10.54
N LYS A 47 -34.13 3.54 11.04
CA LYS A 47 -32.71 3.20 11.11
C LYS A 47 -32.50 1.88 11.86
N GLY A 48 -31.88 0.91 11.20
CA GLY A 48 -31.58 -0.40 11.76
C GLY A 48 -32.72 -1.43 11.73
N GLU A 49 -33.90 -1.09 11.18
CA GLU A 49 -35.04 -2.02 11.07
C GLU A 49 -35.14 -2.73 9.72
N ALA A 50 -34.34 -2.34 8.73
CA ALA A 50 -34.35 -2.96 7.40
C ALA A 50 -33.71 -4.36 7.45
N ASP A 51 -34.36 -5.32 6.77
CA ASP A 51 -33.82 -6.65 6.58
C ASP A 51 -32.64 -6.64 5.61
N ARG A 52 -31.79 -7.69 5.67
CA ARG A 52 -30.63 -7.84 4.79
C ARG A 52 -31.01 -7.71 3.32
N ALA A 53 -32.06 -8.40 2.88
CA ALA A 53 -32.51 -8.34 1.49
C ALA A 53 -32.91 -6.93 1.03
N GLN A 54 -33.45 -6.12 1.93
CA GLN A 54 -33.84 -4.73 1.64
C GLN A 54 -32.59 -3.82 1.52
N ILE A 55 -31.57 -4.06 2.34
CA ILE A 55 -30.29 -3.32 2.26
C ILE A 55 -29.57 -3.70 0.96
N GLU A 56 -29.52 -4.99 0.63
CA GLU A 56 -28.90 -5.47 -0.62
C GLU A 56 -29.64 -4.98 -1.86
N ALA A 57 -30.98 -4.85 -1.81
CA ALA A 57 -31.75 -4.27 -2.91
C ALA A 57 -31.51 -2.78 -3.13
N ASP A 58 -31.23 -2.01 -2.06
CA ASP A 58 -30.97 -0.57 -2.11
C ASP A 58 -29.51 -0.26 -2.43
N ARG A 59 -28.55 -1.03 -1.89
CA ARG A 59 -27.10 -0.77 -1.93
C ARG A 59 -26.34 -1.71 -2.88
N GLY A 60 -26.94 -2.80 -3.30
CA GLY A 60 -26.34 -3.85 -4.11
C GLY A 60 -26.03 -5.14 -3.33
N GLU A 61 -26.06 -6.27 -4.02
CA GLU A 61 -25.86 -7.59 -3.45
C GLU A 61 -24.51 -7.79 -2.77
N HIS A 62 -23.49 -6.98 -3.17
CA HIS A 62 -22.13 -7.10 -2.66
C HIS A 62 -21.86 -6.23 -1.42
N THR A 63 -22.88 -5.59 -0.86
CA THR A 63 -22.73 -4.62 0.24
C THR A 63 -21.97 -5.18 1.44
N PHE A 64 -22.19 -6.45 1.77
CA PHE A 64 -21.58 -7.10 2.93
C PHE A 64 -20.38 -7.99 2.57
N TRP A 65 -20.11 -8.23 1.29
CA TRP A 65 -19.11 -9.18 0.85
C TRP A 65 -17.68 -8.72 1.16
N TYR A 66 -17.37 -7.46 0.91
CA TYR A 66 -16.01 -6.96 1.15
C TYR A 66 -15.61 -7.04 2.61
N ASP A 67 -16.50 -6.64 3.50
CA ASP A 67 -16.26 -6.74 4.95
C ASP A 67 -16.19 -8.21 5.40
N ALA A 68 -17.05 -9.07 4.86
CA ALA A 68 -17.03 -10.49 5.12
C ALA A 68 -15.76 -11.18 4.65
N ILE A 69 -15.26 -10.84 3.48
CA ILE A 69 -13.99 -11.34 2.94
C ILE A 69 -12.85 -10.90 3.83
N ASN A 70 -12.79 -9.62 4.21
CA ASN A 70 -11.75 -9.10 5.10
C ASN A 70 -11.80 -9.82 6.47
N ASP A 71 -12.97 -9.97 7.07
CA ASP A 71 -13.12 -10.68 8.35
C ASP A 71 -12.64 -12.14 8.25
N LEU A 72 -12.93 -12.84 7.15
CA LEU A 72 -12.47 -14.21 6.91
C LEU A 72 -10.97 -14.28 6.66
N MET A 73 -10.45 -13.34 5.89
CA MET A 73 -9.01 -13.28 5.62
C MET A 73 -8.22 -12.98 6.89
N ASP A 74 -8.63 -12.00 7.67
CA ASP A 74 -7.94 -11.62 8.91
C ASP A 74 -7.95 -12.75 9.95
N LYS A 75 -9.01 -13.57 9.97
CA LYS A 75 -9.17 -14.66 10.91
C LYS A 75 -8.40 -15.93 10.53
N ASP A 76 -8.53 -16.35 9.28
CA ASP A 76 -8.11 -17.69 8.87
C ASP A 76 -6.77 -17.71 8.13
N VAL A 77 -6.45 -16.65 7.35
CA VAL A 77 -5.25 -16.63 6.51
C VAL A 77 -3.95 -16.66 7.31
N PRO A 78 -3.80 -15.94 8.44
CA PRO A 78 -2.54 -15.97 9.19
C PRO A 78 -2.13 -17.40 9.60
N ALA A 79 -3.07 -18.17 10.13
CA ALA A 79 -2.79 -19.55 10.56
C ALA A 79 -2.45 -20.46 9.38
N LEU A 80 -3.16 -20.33 8.25
CA LEU A 80 -2.89 -21.11 7.04
C LEU A 80 -1.55 -20.71 6.39
N TYR A 81 -1.24 -19.43 6.40
CA TYR A 81 0.03 -18.90 5.90
C TYR A 81 1.20 -19.42 6.72
N ASP A 82 1.15 -19.29 8.04
CA ASP A 82 2.22 -19.75 8.94
C ASP A 82 2.45 -21.26 8.82
N ALA A 83 1.36 -22.03 8.72
CA ALA A 83 1.45 -23.47 8.53
C ALA A 83 2.13 -23.84 7.20
N ALA A 84 1.78 -23.17 6.11
CA ALA A 84 2.39 -23.38 4.80
C ALA A 84 3.86 -22.97 4.77
N MET A 85 4.22 -21.84 5.37
CA MET A 85 5.62 -21.39 5.48
C MET A 85 6.47 -22.38 6.26
N ALA A 86 5.95 -22.92 7.37
CA ALA A 86 6.63 -23.92 8.18
C ALA A 86 6.79 -25.26 7.45
N GLU A 87 5.75 -25.72 6.75
CA GLU A 87 5.76 -26.98 5.98
C GLU A 87 6.83 -26.98 4.87
N HIS A 88 6.95 -25.86 4.16
CA HIS A 88 7.92 -25.71 3.07
C HIS A 88 9.28 -25.19 3.52
N GLY A 89 9.46 -24.83 4.78
CA GLY A 89 10.70 -24.26 5.30
C GLY A 89 11.06 -22.89 4.70
N PHE A 90 10.04 -22.15 4.25
CA PHE A 90 10.23 -20.84 3.66
C PHE A 90 10.47 -19.77 4.73
N VAL A 91 11.31 -18.80 4.40
CA VAL A 91 11.57 -17.62 5.22
C VAL A 91 11.17 -16.39 4.44
N ALA A 92 10.11 -15.70 4.89
CA ALA A 92 9.68 -14.45 4.29
C ALA A 92 10.64 -13.32 4.64
N VAL A 93 10.92 -12.44 3.69
CA VAL A 93 11.71 -11.21 3.87
C VAL A 93 10.86 -9.95 3.86
N ASP A 94 9.61 -10.08 3.46
CA ASP A 94 8.64 -8.98 3.41
C ASP A 94 7.24 -9.48 3.78
N ASN A 95 6.33 -8.54 4.02
CA ASN A 95 4.93 -8.87 4.26
C ASN A 95 4.25 -9.40 2.99
N PRO A 96 3.33 -10.38 3.11
CA PRO A 96 2.58 -10.86 1.96
C PRO A 96 1.66 -9.78 1.39
N VAL A 97 1.61 -9.71 0.05
CA VAL A 97 0.65 -8.88 -0.67
C VAL A 97 -0.54 -9.75 -1.03
N TYR A 98 -1.74 -9.32 -0.64
CA TYR A 98 -2.98 -10.05 -0.89
C TYR A 98 -3.72 -9.46 -2.07
N ASP A 99 -4.16 -10.35 -2.98
CA ASP A 99 -4.98 -10.01 -4.13
C ASP A 99 -6.23 -10.89 -4.16
N LEU A 100 -7.37 -10.28 -4.45
CA LEU A 100 -8.63 -10.97 -4.63
C LEU A 100 -8.81 -11.36 -6.10
N VAL A 101 -8.77 -12.67 -6.39
CA VAL A 101 -8.82 -13.18 -7.77
C VAL A 101 -10.24 -13.27 -8.29
N SER A 102 -11.14 -13.82 -7.51
CA SER A 102 -12.55 -13.97 -7.88
C SER A 102 -13.46 -14.02 -6.67
N VAL A 103 -14.65 -13.46 -6.82
CA VAL A 103 -15.75 -13.55 -5.87
C VAL A 103 -17.01 -13.89 -6.62
N LYS A 104 -17.68 -14.98 -6.25
CA LYS A 104 -18.94 -15.38 -6.83
C LYS A 104 -19.85 -15.96 -5.75
N LYS A 105 -21.13 -15.68 -5.82
CA LYS A 105 -22.10 -16.14 -4.83
C LYS A 105 -22.13 -17.65 -4.70
N ASP A 106 -22.05 -18.36 -5.84
CA ASP A 106 -22.20 -19.81 -5.90
C ASP A 106 -20.87 -20.57 -5.75
N GLU A 107 -19.73 -19.89 -5.93
CA GLU A 107 -18.40 -20.50 -5.88
C GLU A 107 -17.60 -20.07 -4.63
N GLY A 108 -18.07 -19.02 -3.91
CA GLY A 108 -17.33 -18.38 -2.83
C GLY A 108 -16.30 -17.40 -3.36
N PHE A 109 -15.13 -17.30 -2.71
CA PHE A 109 -14.05 -16.42 -3.20
C PHE A 109 -12.69 -17.12 -3.20
N VAL A 110 -11.82 -16.61 -4.06
CA VAL A 110 -10.43 -17.03 -4.18
C VAL A 110 -9.55 -15.80 -4.01
N ALA A 111 -8.62 -15.90 -3.08
CA ALA A 111 -7.61 -14.87 -2.83
C ALA A 111 -6.21 -15.47 -2.98
N THR A 112 -5.23 -14.64 -3.34
CA THR A 112 -3.83 -15.03 -3.40
C THR A 112 -2.99 -14.16 -2.48
N ALA A 113 -1.98 -14.76 -1.85
CA ALA A 113 -0.94 -14.06 -1.14
C ALA A 113 0.39 -14.26 -1.87
N THR A 114 1.05 -13.18 -2.23
CA THR A 114 2.37 -13.20 -2.85
C THR A 114 3.38 -12.64 -1.86
N VAL A 115 4.44 -13.39 -1.59
CA VAL A 115 5.47 -13.02 -0.62
C VAL A 115 6.87 -13.24 -1.20
N ALA A 116 7.79 -12.33 -0.89
CA ALA A 116 9.19 -12.49 -1.21
C ALA A 116 9.87 -13.40 -0.16
N LEU A 117 10.62 -14.38 -0.65
CA LEU A 117 11.35 -15.34 0.17
C LEU A 117 12.83 -14.98 0.22
N GLN A 118 13.48 -15.40 1.32
CA GLN A 118 14.92 -15.33 1.43
C GLN A 118 15.56 -16.16 0.31
N PRO A 119 16.44 -15.55 -0.53
CA PRO A 119 17.09 -16.29 -1.61
C PRO A 119 18.14 -17.27 -1.05
N GLU A 120 18.22 -18.43 -1.67
CA GLU A 120 19.33 -19.34 -1.46
C GLU A 120 20.58 -18.83 -2.19
N LEU A 121 21.62 -18.55 -1.43
CA LEU A 121 22.91 -18.07 -1.95
C LEU A 121 23.85 -19.24 -2.20
N ASN A 122 24.14 -19.52 -3.46
CA ASN A 122 25.12 -20.51 -3.88
C ASN A 122 26.40 -19.81 -4.34
N LEU A 123 27.26 -19.46 -3.38
CA LEU A 123 28.52 -18.78 -3.66
C LEU A 123 29.58 -19.78 -4.11
N THR A 124 29.93 -19.75 -5.40
CA THR A 124 30.97 -20.62 -5.98
C THR A 124 32.39 -20.20 -5.62
N LYS A 125 32.59 -18.92 -5.30
CA LYS A 125 33.90 -18.35 -4.91
C LYS A 125 33.71 -17.36 -3.77
N THR A 126 34.39 -17.59 -2.66
CA THR A 126 34.29 -16.75 -1.44
C THR A 126 35.61 -16.07 -1.07
N THR A 127 36.71 -16.45 -1.73
CA THR A 127 38.07 -15.95 -1.45
C THR A 127 38.82 -15.65 -2.74
N GLY A 128 39.92 -14.91 -2.64
CA GLY A 128 40.79 -14.60 -3.78
C GLY A 128 40.25 -13.52 -4.71
N PHE A 129 39.42 -12.62 -4.21
CA PHE A 129 39.02 -11.39 -4.91
C PHE A 129 40.09 -10.33 -4.77
N THR A 130 40.38 -9.62 -5.87
CA THR A 130 41.21 -8.42 -5.87
C THR A 130 40.29 -7.24 -6.13
N ALA A 131 40.33 -6.25 -5.27
CA ALA A 131 39.58 -5.01 -5.42
C ALA A 131 40.56 -3.83 -5.52
N GLU A 132 40.31 -2.91 -6.44
CA GLU A 132 41.04 -1.65 -6.48
C GLU A 132 40.59 -0.77 -5.33
N CYS A 133 41.54 -0.31 -4.53
CA CYS A 133 41.27 0.66 -3.48
C CYS A 133 41.29 2.05 -4.14
N ILE A 134 40.13 2.64 -4.30
CA ILE A 134 40.02 4.01 -4.80
C ILE A 134 40.37 4.95 -3.65
N THR A 135 41.50 5.63 -3.77
CA THR A 135 41.87 6.72 -2.86
C THR A 135 41.14 7.99 -3.33
N PRO A 136 40.16 8.50 -2.56
CA PRO A 136 39.48 9.73 -2.95
C PRO A 136 40.45 10.90 -2.85
N GLU A 137 40.65 11.59 -3.98
CA GLU A 137 41.39 12.87 -4.02
C GLU A 137 40.37 14.00 -3.93
N VAL A 138 40.52 14.83 -2.90
CA VAL A 138 39.66 16.01 -2.74
C VAL A 138 40.18 17.11 -3.67
N THR A 139 39.34 17.54 -4.59
CA THR A 139 39.64 18.61 -5.52
C THR A 139 39.30 19.97 -4.92
N ASP A 140 40.06 21.04 -5.37
CA ASP A 140 39.78 22.43 -4.96
C ASP A 140 38.33 22.83 -5.24
N LYS A 141 37.72 22.31 -6.32
CA LYS A 141 36.34 22.55 -6.68
C LYS A 141 35.34 21.96 -5.66
N GLU A 142 35.68 20.82 -5.04
CA GLU A 142 34.82 20.23 -3.99
C GLU A 142 34.93 21.04 -2.71
N ILE A 143 36.13 21.56 -2.42
CA ILE A 143 36.34 22.48 -1.27
C ILE A 143 35.52 23.74 -1.45
N ASP A 144 35.58 24.36 -2.63
CA ASP A 144 34.83 25.57 -2.97
C ASP A 144 33.31 25.33 -2.88
N ASN A 145 32.84 24.19 -3.37
CA ASN A 145 31.40 23.82 -3.26
C ASN A 145 30.94 23.69 -1.80
N VAL A 146 31.76 23.12 -0.93
CA VAL A 146 31.44 23.03 0.51
C VAL A 146 31.46 24.39 1.17
N LEU A 147 32.41 25.26 0.82
CA LEU A 147 32.49 26.62 1.33
C LEU A 147 31.28 27.44 0.90
N GLU A 148 30.87 27.35 -0.37
CA GLU A 148 29.68 28.07 -0.87
C GLU A 148 28.38 27.57 -0.19
N ARG A 149 28.23 26.26 0.06
CA ARG A 149 27.10 25.75 0.82
C ARG A 149 27.04 26.28 2.25
N ARG A 150 28.19 26.33 2.93
CA ARG A 150 28.29 26.91 4.28
C ARG A 150 27.99 28.40 4.29
N ARG A 151 28.49 29.12 3.28
CA ARG A 151 28.25 30.54 3.09
C ARG A 151 26.78 30.85 2.86
N ALA A 152 26.13 30.05 1.97
CA ALA A 152 24.68 30.17 1.72
C ALA A 152 23.83 29.85 2.98
N ALA A 153 24.25 28.86 3.77
CA ALA A 153 23.54 28.51 5.02
C ALA A 153 23.68 29.57 6.13
N ALA A 154 24.79 30.32 6.13
CA ALA A 154 25.04 31.41 7.09
C ALA A 154 24.60 32.79 6.55
N ALA A 155 24.02 32.86 5.35
CA ALA A 155 23.60 34.11 4.75
C ALA A 155 22.36 34.68 5.44
N GLU A 156 22.42 35.98 5.75
CA GLU A 156 21.26 36.74 6.25
C GLU A 156 20.57 37.46 5.09
N LEU A 157 19.23 37.44 5.10
CA LEU A 157 18.44 38.16 4.11
C LEU A 157 18.38 39.64 4.47
N VAL A 158 18.96 40.47 3.63
CA VAL A 158 18.95 41.92 3.76
C VAL A 158 17.96 42.52 2.77
N PRO A 159 17.04 43.41 3.19
CA PRO A 159 16.08 44.04 2.30
C PRO A 159 16.80 44.85 1.23
N HIS A 160 16.53 44.55 -0.04
CA HIS A 160 17.07 45.26 -1.19
C HIS A 160 16.10 46.32 -1.70
N LYS A 161 16.55 47.56 -1.79
CA LYS A 161 15.76 48.67 -2.35
C LYS A 161 16.21 48.90 -3.80
N GLY A 162 15.46 48.40 -4.75
CA GLY A 162 15.76 48.53 -6.17
C GLY A 162 15.15 47.44 -7.03
N PRO A 163 15.36 47.43 -8.34
CA PRO A 163 14.89 46.38 -9.22
C PRO A 163 15.55 45.03 -8.86
N ALA A 164 14.77 43.97 -8.95
CA ALA A 164 15.27 42.62 -8.66
C ALA A 164 16.38 42.22 -9.65
N VAL A 165 17.51 41.75 -9.11
CA VAL A 165 18.64 41.22 -9.87
C VAL A 165 18.81 39.74 -9.63
N LYS A 166 19.55 39.08 -10.55
CA LYS A 166 19.80 37.64 -10.42
C LYS A 166 20.50 37.33 -9.10
N GLY A 167 19.91 36.46 -8.32
CA GLY A 167 20.35 36.09 -6.97
C GLY A 167 19.53 36.68 -5.83
N ASN A 168 18.60 37.60 -6.10
CA ASN A 168 17.67 38.07 -5.10
C ASN A 168 16.56 37.07 -4.86
N ILE A 169 16.11 37.01 -3.62
CA ILE A 169 14.85 36.33 -3.23
C ILE A 169 13.74 37.35 -3.36
N VAL A 170 12.70 37.04 -4.11
CA VAL A 170 11.56 37.93 -4.32
C VAL A 170 10.29 37.28 -3.79
N HIS A 171 9.47 38.06 -3.14
CA HIS A 171 8.09 37.67 -2.84
C HIS A 171 7.20 38.14 -3.98
N ILE A 172 6.41 37.25 -4.53
CA ILE A 172 5.51 37.55 -5.64
C ILE A 172 4.09 37.12 -5.29
N ASP A 173 3.13 37.97 -5.60
CA ASP A 173 1.72 37.58 -5.65
C ASP A 173 1.37 37.29 -7.12
N TYR A 174 0.67 36.20 -7.37
CA TYR A 174 0.20 35.89 -8.72
C TYR A 174 -1.27 35.49 -8.72
N GLU A 175 -1.96 35.91 -9.76
CA GLU A 175 -3.37 35.57 -10.01
C GLU A 175 -3.46 34.71 -11.26
N GLY A 176 -3.99 33.51 -11.09
CA GLY A 176 -4.24 32.58 -12.21
C GLY A 176 -5.70 32.65 -12.64
N LEU A 177 -5.95 33.06 -13.87
CA LEU A 177 -7.28 33.09 -14.46
C LEU A 177 -7.48 31.85 -15.35
N LEU A 178 -8.32 30.92 -14.87
CA LEU A 178 -8.87 29.86 -15.72
C LEU A 178 -10.23 30.31 -16.26
N ALA A 179 -10.55 29.98 -17.48
CA ALA A 179 -11.76 30.45 -18.21
C ALA A 179 -13.10 30.20 -17.50
N VAL A 180 -13.11 29.52 -16.34
CA VAL A 180 -14.31 29.16 -15.56
C VAL A 180 -14.14 29.32 -14.03
N SER A 181 -12.97 29.68 -13.49
CA SER A 181 -12.78 29.79 -12.03
C SER A 181 -11.57 30.65 -11.67
N TYR A 182 -11.75 31.52 -10.67
CA TYR A 182 -10.67 32.30 -10.06
C TYR A 182 -10.07 31.51 -8.89
N THR A 183 -8.77 31.29 -8.89
CA THR A 183 -8.03 30.76 -7.73
C THR A 183 -7.04 31.80 -7.25
N HIS A 184 -7.27 32.36 -6.06
CA HIS A 184 -6.31 33.17 -5.34
C HIS A 184 -5.37 32.26 -4.53
N LEU A 185 -4.08 32.29 -4.83
CA LEU A 185 -3.03 31.60 -4.06
C LEU A 185 -2.03 32.66 -3.59
N THR A 186 -2.09 32.98 -2.30
CA THR A 186 -1.02 33.72 -1.62
C THR A 186 -0.07 32.70 -1.00
N LEU A 187 1.20 32.74 -1.39
CA LEU A 187 2.27 32.00 -0.70
C LEU A 187 2.91 32.92 0.35
N PRO A 188 3.11 32.40 1.58
CA PRO A 188 3.80 33.14 2.65
C PRO A 188 5.29 33.29 2.37
#